data_0b8abe23da2201cd17c89026ad6ab42f
#
_entry.id   0b8abe23da2201cd17c89026ad6ab42f
#
_cell.length_a   1.000
_cell.length_b   1.000
_cell.length_c   1.000
_cell.angle_alpha   90.00
_cell.angle_beta   90.00
_cell.angle_gamma   90.00
#
_symmetry.space_group_name_H-M   'P 1'
#
loop_
_entity.id
_entity.type
_entity.pdbx_description
1 polymer ?
#
loop_
_entity_poly.entity_id
_entity_poly.type
_entity_poly.pdbx_seq_one_letter_code
_entity_poly.pdbx_strand_id
1 'polypeptide(L)'
;IEVYKDHAFISAERIKSPGGFPLGLENQMVALVSGGLDSPAAAWLAMRRGAVPVFVVMDPDNGSIGDRANASAVREKALENIKVLVEYTKGALKAPIVYVASYQSALDAFIQYGSKKGITCLLCKRFMYRVAEQICFLHDCQGIVTGEILGEQASQTAKNLRVLDSAVMMPVHRPLFGLDQDEVV
;
A
#
# COMPACT_ATOMS: atom_id res chain seq x y z
N ILE A 1 19.05 -33.83 1.24
CA ILE A 1 18.09 -34.85 0.75
C ILE A 1 16.78 -34.56 1.44
N GLU A 2 15.73 -34.35 0.66
CA GLU A 2 14.37 -34.15 1.15
C GLU A 2 13.49 -35.28 0.60
N VAL A 3 12.68 -35.90 1.46
CA VAL A 3 11.78 -36.99 1.06
C VAL A 3 10.35 -36.48 1.19
N TYR A 4 9.59 -36.57 0.11
CA TYR A 4 8.19 -36.20 0.09
C TYR A 4 7.38 -37.30 -0.60
N LYS A 5 6.51 -37.95 0.16
CA LYS A 5 5.76 -39.16 -0.29
C LYS A 5 6.73 -40.22 -0.85
N ASP A 6 6.55 -40.60 -2.10
CA ASP A 6 7.32 -41.64 -2.77
C ASP A 6 8.56 -41.08 -3.55
N HIS A 7 8.88 -39.83 -3.35
CA HIS A 7 9.97 -39.16 -4.06
C HIS A 7 11.05 -38.67 -3.11
N ALA A 8 12.31 -38.79 -3.48
CA ALA A 8 13.46 -38.24 -2.80
C ALA A 8 14.11 -37.18 -3.71
N PHE A 9 14.33 -35.98 -3.17
CA PHE A 9 14.99 -34.89 -3.87
C PHE A 9 16.40 -34.72 -3.28
N ILE A 10 17.40 -34.75 -4.13
CA ILE A 10 18.80 -34.53 -3.77
C ILE A 10 19.20 -33.17 -4.36
N SER A 11 19.57 -32.21 -3.53
CA SER A 11 20.08 -30.92 -3.93
C SER A 11 21.53 -30.75 -3.47
N ALA A 12 22.37 -30.23 -4.35
CA ALA A 12 23.76 -29.89 -4.02
C ALA A 12 23.89 -28.45 -3.50
N GLU A 13 22.90 -27.60 -3.77
CA GLU A 13 22.90 -26.19 -3.41
C GLU A 13 21.51 -25.77 -2.93
N ARG A 14 21.49 -24.83 -1.97
CA ARG A 14 20.29 -24.16 -1.49
C ARG A 14 20.40 -22.67 -1.71
N ILE A 15 19.66 -22.16 -2.68
CA ILE A 15 19.60 -20.72 -2.99
C ILE A 15 18.64 -20.05 -2.01
N LYS A 16 19.14 -19.05 -1.27
CA LYS A 16 18.34 -18.26 -0.35
C LYS A 16 17.42 -17.32 -1.15
N SER A 17 16.12 -17.44 -0.96
CA SER A 17 15.10 -16.54 -1.55
C SER A 17 14.53 -15.60 -0.48
N PRO A 18 13.72 -14.58 -0.84
CA PRO A 18 13.04 -13.74 0.15
C PRO A 18 12.12 -14.49 1.11
N GLY A 19 11.81 -15.75 0.83
CA GLY A 19 10.90 -16.57 1.63
C GLY A 19 9.44 -16.14 1.49
N GLY A 20 8.57 -16.71 2.32
CA GLY A 20 7.13 -16.43 2.28
C GLY A 20 6.37 -17.43 1.41
N PHE A 21 5.28 -16.98 0.81
CA PHE A 21 4.43 -17.77 -0.09
C PHE A 21 4.58 -17.31 -1.55
N PRO A 22 4.36 -18.21 -2.51
CA PRO A 22 4.28 -17.82 -3.91
C PRO A 22 3.22 -16.74 -4.12
N LEU A 23 3.57 -15.72 -4.91
CA LEU A 23 2.66 -14.67 -5.27
C LEU A 23 1.45 -15.24 -6.04
N GLY A 24 0.25 -14.84 -5.67
CA GLY A 24 -0.99 -15.35 -6.25
C GLY A 24 -1.61 -16.52 -5.48
N LEU A 25 -0.97 -17.00 -4.41
CA LEU A 25 -1.56 -18.00 -3.53
C LEU A 25 -2.70 -17.41 -2.69
N GLU A 26 -2.52 -16.18 -2.24
CA GLU A 26 -3.56 -15.38 -1.62
C GLU A 26 -4.25 -14.51 -2.67
N ASN A 27 -5.45 -14.05 -2.37
CA ASN A 27 -6.24 -13.23 -3.26
C ASN A 27 -5.61 -11.84 -3.51
N GLN A 28 -6.27 -11.04 -4.34
CA GLN A 28 -5.87 -9.67 -4.58
C GLN A 28 -6.10 -8.79 -3.35
N MET A 29 -5.22 -7.82 -3.17
CA MET A 29 -5.35 -6.76 -2.16
C MET A 29 -5.03 -5.41 -2.79
N VAL A 30 -5.77 -4.38 -2.42
CA VAL A 30 -5.42 -3.02 -2.80
C VAL A 30 -4.26 -2.55 -1.94
N ALA A 31 -3.18 -2.09 -2.56
CA ALA A 31 -2.04 -1.50 -1.88
C ALA A 31 -1.97 0.01 -2.15
N LEU A 32 -2.17 0.82 -1.12
CA LEU A 32 -1.95 2.27 -1.19
C LEU A 32 -0.45 2.55 -1.16
N VAL A 33 0.08 3.06 -2.27
CA VAL A 33 1.53 3.33 -2.43
C VAL A 33 1.78 4.82 -2.62
N SER A 34 2.75 5.33 -1.88
CA SER A 34 3.22 6.73 -1.94
C SER A 34 4.70 6.79 -2.36
N GLY A 35 5.24 8.00 -2.48
CA GLY A 35 6.66 8.22 -2.72
C GLY A 35 7.56 8.00 -1.50
N GLY A 36 7.01 7.67 -0.33
CA GLY A 36 7.77 7.34 0.89
C GLY A 36 8.22 5.87 0.92
N LEU A 37 8.93 5.49 1.99
CA LEU A 37 9.48 4.14 2.16
C LEU A 37 8.45 3.15 2.73
N ASP A 38 7.60 3.57 3.65
CA ASP A 38 6.73 2.67 4.41
C ASP A 38 5.69 1.97 3.53
N SER A 39 5.04 2.70 2.64
CA SER A 39 3.96 2.12 1.84
C SER A 39 4.44 1.05 0.84
N PRO A 40 5.56 1.20 0.12
CA PRO A 40 6.09 0.10 -0.69
C PRO A 40 6.61 -1.07 0.15
N ALA A 41 7.21 -0.81 1.32
CA ALA A 41 7.62 -1.87 2.24
C ALA A 41 6.43 -2.69 2.74
N ALA A 42 5.32 -2.03 3.10
CA ALA A 42 4.09 -2.71 3.49
C ALA A 42 3.51 -3.56 2.33
N ALA A 43 3.48 -3.01 1.12
CA ALA A 43 3.05 -3.75 -0.07
C ALA A 43 3.94 -4.97 -0.32
N TRP A 44 5.27 -4.82 -0.20
CA TRP A 44 6.22 -5.92 -0.29
C TRP A 44 5.96 -7.02 0.72
N LEU A 45 5.70 -6.68 1.97
CA LEU A 45 5.41 -7.67 3.01
C LEU A 45 4.12 -8.45 2.72
N ALA A 46 3.08 -7.78 2.19
CA ALA A 46 1.86 -8.47 1.74
C ALA A 46 2.14 -9.39 0.54
N MET A 47 2.92 -8.93 -0.45
CA MET A 47 3.34 -9.73 -1.60
C MET A 47 4.13 -10.98 -1.16
N ARG A 48 5.04 -10.85 -0.18
CA ARG A 48 5.76 -12.00 0.41
C ARG A 48 4.82 -13.05 1.02
N ARG A 49 3.62 -12.66 1.43
CA ARG A 49 2.59 -13.57 1.95
C ARG A 49 1.67 -14.10 0.86
N GLY A 50 1.97 -13.83 -0.42
CA GLY A 50 1.27 -14.36 -1.57
C GLY A 50 0.15 -13.47 -2.11
N ALA A 51 -0.09 -12.30 -1.52
CA ALA A 51 -1.10 -11.35 -1.99
C ALA A 51 -0.71 -10.71 -3.34
N VAL A 52 -1.65 -10.66 -4.27
CA VAL A 52 -1.47 -9.95 -5.55
C VAL A 52 -1.89 -8.49 -5.39
N PRO A 53 -0.98 -7.53 -5.54
CA PRO A 53 -1.32 -6.14 -5.34
C PRO A 53 -2.07 -5.54 -6.52
N VAL A 54 -3.14 -4.81 -6.22
CA VAL A 54 -3.71 -3.76 -7.06
C VAL A 54 -3.21 -2.43 -6.50
N PHE A 55 -2.28 -1.80 -7.16
CA PHE A 55 -1.62 -0.59 -6.66
C PHE A 55 -2.51 0.64 -6.85
N VAL A 56 -2.54 1.50 -5.83
CA VAL A 56 -3.26 2.77 -5.88
C VAL A 56 -2.34 3.89 -5.42
N VAL A 57 -2.13 4.85 -6.29
CA VAL A 57 -1.40 6.10 -6.02
C VAL A 57 -2.43 7.22 -5.90
N MET A 58 -2.43 7.91 -4.78
CA MET A 58 -3.25 9.11 -4.59
C MET A 58 -2.48 10.31 -5.10
N ASP A 59 -2.97 10.92 -6.16
CA ASP A 59 -2.34 12.06 -6.82
C ASP A 59 -3.02 13.37 -6.40
N PRO A 60 -2.33 14.23 -5.64
CA PRO A 60 -2.80 15.57 -5.37
C PRO A 60 -2.56 16.44 -6.61
N ASP A 61 -3.31 16.26 -7.68
CA ASP A 61 -3.15 17.02 -8.92
C ASP A 61 -3.30 18.53 -8.64
N ASN A 62 -2.18 19.22 -8.49
CA ASN A 62 -2.13 20.65 -8.19
C ASN A 62 -2.45 21.53 -9.41
N GLY A 63 -3.47 21.18 -10.16
CA GLY A 63 -3.91 21.93 -11.36
C GLY A 63 -4.24 23.40 -11.12
N SER A 64 -4.38 23.84 -9.87
CA SER A 64 -4.94 25.16 -9.57
C SER A 64 -4.08 26.13 -8.76
N ILE A 65 -3.17 25.68 -7.89
CA ILE A 65 -2.40 26.62 -7.02
C ILE A 65 -0.97 26.12 -6.75
N GLY A 66 -0.03 26.58 -7.53
CA GLY A 66 1.30 26.94 -7.05
C GLY A 66 2.43 25.94 -7.22
N ASP A 67 2.27 24.62 -7.32
CA ASP A 67 3.47 23.78 -7.39
C ASP A 67 3.26 22.43 -8.15
N ARG A 68 3.01 22.55 -9.46
CA ARG A 68 2.88 21.40 -10.37
C ARG A 68 4.11 20.49 -10.34
N ALA A 69 5.29 21.05 -10.10
CA ALA A 69 6.54 20.31 -10.07
C ALA A 69 6.60 19.33 -8.89
N ASN A 70 6.12 19.72 -7.71
CA ASN A 70 6.15 18.87 -6.52
C ASN A 70 5.10 17.73 -6.58
N ALA A 71 3.91 18.00 -7.11
CA ALA A 71 2.88 16.95 -7.27
C ALA A 71 3.32 15.90 -8.28
N SER A 72 3.87 16.30 -9.41
CA SER A 72 4.46 15.37 -10.40
C SER A 72 5.55 14.52 -9.77
N ALA A 73 6.45 15.13 -8.98
CA ALA A 73 7.54 14.42 -8.32
C ALA A 73 7.05 13.36 -7.31
N VAL A 74 6.01 13.66 -6.55
CA VAL A 74 5.41 12.68 -5.60
C VAL A 74 4.81 11.49 -6.33
N ARG A 75 4.05 11.75 -7.39
CA ARG A 75 3.48 10.70 -8.23
C ARG A 75 4.56 9.86 -8.89
N GLU A 76 5.59 10.50 -9.47
CA GLU A 76 6.69 9.82 -10.13
C GLU A 76 7.43 8.89 -9.18
N LYS A 77 7.76 9.36 -7.96
CA LYS A 77 8.38 8.51 -6.93
C LYS A 77 7.52 7.32 -6.54
N ALA A 78 6.21 7.50 -6.41
CA ALA A 78 5.30 6.40 -6.12
C ALA A 78 5.28 5.36 -7.25
N LEU A 79 5.29 5.81 -8.50
CA LEU A 79 5.36 4.92 -9.67
C LEU A 79 6.72 4.23 -9.79
N GLU A 80 7.82 4.88 -9.41
CA GLU A 80 9.15 4.26 -9.32
C GLU A 80 9.17 3.15 -8.27
N ASN A 81 8.62 3.40 -7.08
CA ASN A 81 8.47 2.39 -6.04
C ASN A 81 7.67 1.17 -6.55
N ILE A 82 6.58 1.42 -7.27
CA ILE A 82 5.77 0.34 -7.87
C ILE A 82 6.58 -0.43 -8.92
N LYS A 83 7.38 0.24 -9.76
CA LYS A 83 8.24 -0.44 -10.73
C LYS A 83 9.19 -1.43 -10.05
N VAL A 84 9.84 -1.00 -8.95
CA VAL A 84 10.71 -1.87 -8.15
C VAL A 84 9.94 -3.08 -7.63
N LEU A 85 8.76 -2.86 -7.04
CA LEU A 85 7.91 -3.95 -6.54
C LEU A 85 7.53 -4.94 -7.65
N VAL A 86 7.16 -4.43 -8.82
CA VAL A 86 6.81 -5.25 -10.00
C VAL A 86 7.98 -6.09 -10.48
N GLU A 87 9.21 -5.60 -10.34
CA GLU A 87 10.40 -6.39 -10.69
C GLU A 87 10.51 -7.68 -9.90
N TYR A 88 10.07 -7.69 -8.64
CA TYR A 88 10.01 -8.91 -7.83
C TYR A 88 8.89 -9.88 -8.23
N THR A 89 7.98 -9.45 -9.09
CA THR A 89 6.87 -10.30 -9.57
C THR A 89 7.15 -10.96 -10.92
N LYS A 90 8.35 -10.80 -11.48
CA LYS A 90 8.70 -11.33 -12.80
C LYS A 90 8.33 -12.81 -12.95
N GLY A 91 7.42 -13.07 -13.88
CA GLY A 91 6.88 -14.40 -14.14
C GLY A 91 5.61 -14.79 -13.36
N ALA A 92 5.27 -14.11 -12.29
CA ALA A 92 4.06 -14.39 -11.49
C ALA A 92 2.87 -13.49 -11.86
N LEU A 93 3.11 -12.23 -12.21
CA LEU A 93 2.07 -11.31 -12.70
C LEU A 93 2.26 -11.02 -14.19
N LYS A 94 1.20 -11.23 -14.96
CA LYS A 94 1.20 -10.92 -16.40
C LYS A 94 1.17 -9.42 -16.66
N ALA A 95 0.45 -8.66 -15.84
CA ALA A 95 0.41 -7.20 -15.87
C ALA A 95 -0.02 -6.66 -14.50
N PRO A 96 0.74 -5.77 -13.86
CA PRO A 96 0.31 -5.10 -12.64
C PRO A 96 -0.79 -4.11 -12.95
N ILE A 97 -1.80 -4.05 -12.07
CA ILE A 97 -2.85 -3.05 -12.14
C ILE A 97 -2.43 -1.87 -11.28
N VAL A 98 -2.42 -0.68 -11.85
CA VAL A 98 -2.04 0.57 -11.16
C VAL A 98 -3.12 1.62 -11.41
N TYR A 99 -3.72 2.11 -10.35
CA TYR A 99 -4.62 3.25 -10.37
C TYR A 99 -3.91 4.50 -9.90
N VAL A 100 -4.07 5.59 -10.63
CA VAL A 100 -3.68 6.93 -10.20
C VAL A 100 -4.96 7.72 -9.98
N ALA A 101 -5.30 7.96 -8.72
CA ALA A 101 -6.53 8.62 -8.33
C ALA A 101 -6.27 10.07 -7.96
N SER A 102 -6.80 11.00 -8.75
CA SER A 102 -6.77 12.42 -8.40
C SER A 102 -7.72 12.71 -7.24
N TYR A 103 -7.26 13.49 -6.24
CA TYR A 103 -8.07 13.87 -5.09
C TYR A 103 -7.98 15.35 -4.73
N GLN A 104 -7.50 16.20 -5.64
CA GLN A 104 -7.28 17.62 -5.38
C GLN A 104 -8.55 18.33 -4.87
N SER A 105 -9.67 18.15 -5.53
CA SER A 105 -10.93 18.80 -5.13
C SER A 105 -11.39 18.38 -3.71
N ALA A 106 -11.16 17.12 -3.35
CA ALA A 106 -11.43 16.65 -2.00
C ALA A 106 -10.43 17.24 -0.99
N LEU A 107 -9.15 17.34 -1.35
CA LEU A 107 -8.11 17.95 -0.52
C LEU A 107 -8.40 19.42 -0.23
N ASP A 108 -8.81 20.19 -1.22
CA ASP A 108 -9.18 21.60 -1.07
C ASP A 108 -10.34 21.76 -0.08
N ALA A 109 -11.36 20.93 -0.19
CA ALA A 109 -12.47 20.91 0.78
C ALA A 109 -11.99 20.53 2.18
N PHE A 110 -11.10 19.54 2.32
CA PHE A 110 -10.57 19.14 3.62
C PHE A 110 -9.69 20.23 4.25
N ILE A 111 -8.93 20.97 3.47
CA ILE A 111 -8.17 22.11 3.95
C ILE A 111 -9.13 23.21 4.41
N GLN A 112 -10.14 23.53 3.62
CA GLN A 112 -11.10 24.58 3.93
C GLN A 112 -11.87 24.29 5.24
N TYR A 113 -12.33 23.07 5.44
CA TYR A 113 -13.20 22.71 6.57
C TYR A 113 -12.47 22.01 7.71
N GLY A 114 -11.35 21.36 7.48
CA GLY A 114 -10.63 20.54 8.43
C GLY A 114 -9.45 21.22 9.12
N SER A 115 -8.83 22.22 8.49
CA SER A 115 -7.59 22.84 9.02
C SER A 115 -7.78 23.47 10.39
N LYS A 116 -8.87 24.20 10.58
CA LYS A 116 -9.21 24.86 11.88
C LYS A 116 -9.40 23.87 13.05
N LYS A 117 -9.69 22.61 12.75
CA LYS A 117 -9.89 21.53 13.72
C LYS A 117 -8.70 20.59 13.85
N GLY A 118 -7.64 20.79 13.05
CA GLY A 118 -6.48 19.90 13.03
C GLY A 118 -6.76 18.48 12.56
N ILE A 119 -7.82 18.26 11.76
CA ILE A 119 -8.28 16.93 11.33
C ILE A 119 -8.09 16.66 9.83
N THR A 120 -7.44 17.56 9.11
CA THR A 120 -7.25 17.44 7.65
C THR A 120 -6.64 16.11 7.26
N CYS A 121 -5.56 15.68 7.93
CA CYS A 121 -4.89 14.40 7.64
C CYS A 121 -5.82 13.19 7.83
N LEU A 122 -6.70 13.23 8.86
CA LEU A 122 -7.68 12.16 9.07
C LEU A 122 -8.73 12.13 7.96
N LEU A 123 -9.19 13.28 7.52
CA LEU A 123 -10.16 13.38 6.42
C LEU A 123 -9.54 12.86 5.12
N CYS A 124 -8.30 13.26 4.81
CA CYS A 124 -7.57 12.77 3.65
C CYS A 124 -7.43 11.24 3.69
N LYS A 125 -6.95 10.68 4.80
CA LYS A 125 -6.77 9.22 4.92
C LYS A 125 -8.10 8.46 4.84
N ARG A 126 -9.17 8.95 5.45
CA ARG A 126 -10.51 8.36 5.32
C ARG A 126 -10.98 8.34 3.87
N PHE A 127 -10.71 9.40 3.12
CA PHE A 127 -11.03 9.47 1.70
C PHE A 127 -10.20 8.45 0.90
N MET A 128 -8.89 8.38 1.14
CA MET A 128 -8.00 7.40 0.50
C MET A 128 -8.48 5.97 0.73
N TYR A 129 -8.91 5.65 1.95
CA TYR A 129 -9.45 4.32 2.29
C TYR A 129 -10.73 4.02 1.51
N ARG A 130 -11.65 4.98 1.39
CA ARG A 130 -12.88 4.81 0.61
C ARG A 130 -12.62 4.62 -0.87
N VAL A 131 -11.63 5.34 -1.43
CA VAL A 131 -11.19 5.11 -2.82
C VAL A 131 -10.63 3.70 -2.96
N ALA A 132 -9.76 3.28 -2.04
CA ALA A 132 -9.20 1.93 -2.03
C ALA A 132 -10.30 0.86 -1.93
N GLU A 133 -11.31 1.06 -1.09
CA GLU A 133 -12.45 0.14 -0.95
C GLU A 133 -13.26 0.02 -2.23
N GLN A 134 -13.52 1.12 -2.94
CA GLN A 134 -14.20 1.05 -4.24
C GLN A 134 -13.41 0.23 -5.26
N ILE A 135 -12.08 0.36 -5.24
CA ILE A 135 -11.20 -0.44 -6.08
C ILE A 135 -11.18 -1.91 -5.62
N CYS A 136 -11.26 -2.17 -4.31
CA CYS A 136 -11.44 -3.53 -3.80
C CYS A 136 -12.69 -4.20 -4.38
N PHE A 137 -13.83 -3.52 -4.37
CA PHE A 137 -15.08 -4.06 -4.94
C PHE A 137 -14.97 -4.27 -6.45
N LEU A 138 -14.28 -3.37 -7.16
CA LEU A 138 -14.11 -3.48 -8.61
C LEU A 138 -13.29 -4.71 -9.03
N HIS A 139 -12.33 -5.11 -8.19
CA HIS A 139 -11.39 -6.21 -8.48
C HIS A 139 -11.58 -7.43 -7.59
N ASP A 140 -12.64 -7.49 -6.79
CA ASP A 140 -12.87 -8.58 -5.82
C ASP A 140 -11.67 -8.78 -4.88
N CYS A 141 -11.04 -7.68 -4.45
CA CYS A 141 -9.93 -7.72 -3.52
C CYS A 141 -10.42 -8.02 -2.11
N GLN A 142 -9.57 -8.64 -1.28
CA GLN A 142 -9.94 -9.12 0.06
C GLN A 142 -9.48 -8.17 1.18
N GLY A 143 -8.89 -7.03 0.85
CA GLY A 143 -8.46 -6.05 1.84
C GLY A 143 -7.61 -4.93 1.26
N ILE A 144 -7.27 -4.00 2.13
CA ILE A 144 -6.46 -2.81 1.85
C ILE A 144 -5.15 -2.92 2.63
N VAL A 145 -4.03 -2.67 1.97
CA VAL A 145 -2.69 -2.64 2.58
C VAL A 145 -2.20 -1.21 2.66
N THR A 146 -1.74 -0.80 3.84
CA THR A 146 -1.21 0.54 4.11
C THR A 146 0.12 0.45 4.87
N GLY A 147 0.97 1.48 4.69
CA GLY A 147 2.28 1.60 5.35
C GLY A 147 2.22 2.35 6.69
N GLU A 148 1.16 2.20 7.47
CA GLU A 148 1.02 2.90 8.75
C GLU A 148 1.78 2.16 9.87
N ILE A 149 2.56 2.94 10.62
CA ILE A 149 3.31 2.53 11.82
C ILE A 149 2.63 3.18 13.02
N LEU A 150 2.38 2.41 14.09
CA LEU A 150 1.71 2.93 15.27
C LEU A 150 2.53 4.03 15.95
N GLY A 151 1.95 5.21 16.09
CA GLY A 151 2.57 6.32 16.80
C GLY A 151 3.55 7.17 16.00
N GLU A 152 3.94 6.74 14.80
CA GLU A 152 4.92 7.46 13.95
C GLU A 152 4.44 8.87 13.58
N GLN A 153 3.17 9.03 13.25
CA GLN A 153 2.59 10.31 12.91
C GLN A 153 1.34 10.60 13.75
N ALA A 154 1.00 11.88 13.88
CA ALA A 154 -0.19 12.29 14.63
C ALA A 154 -1.50 11.62 14.17
N SER A 155 -1.60 11.26 12.90
CA SER A 155 -2.74 10.51 12.35
C SER A 155 -2.69 9.00 12.62
N GLN A 156 -1.58 8.48 13.15
CA GLN A 156 -1.33 7.05 13.34
C GLN A 156 -1.44 6.61 14.81
N THR A 157 -2.04 7.42 15.67
CA THR A 157 -2.36 6.97 17.04
C THR A 157 -3.46 5.91 17.01
N ALA A 158 -3.49 5.00 17.99
CA ALA A 158 -4.50 3.94 18.06
C ALA A 158 -5.94 4.50 17.99
N LYS A 159 -6.20 5.66 18.61
CA LYS A 159 -7.50 6.36 18.55
C LYS A 159 -7.83 6.79 17.12
N ASN A 160 -6.85 7.36 16.41
CA ASN A 160 -7.03 7.84 15.04
C ASN A 160 -7.17 6.68 14.06
N LEU A 161 -6.38 5.61 14.22
CA LEU A 161 -6.49 4.41 13.38
C LEU A 161 -7.89 3.78 13.49
N ARG A 162 -8.46 3.71 14.70
CA ARG A 162 -9.86 3.26 14.87
C ARG A 162 -10.86 4.13 14.11
N VAL A 163 -10.62 5.45 14.05
CA VAL A 163 -11.47 6.39 13.28
C VAL A 163 -11.28 6.16 11.78
N LEU A 164 -10.06 5.84 11.33
CA LEU A 164 -9.80 5.52 9.93
C LEU A 164 -10.48 4.20 9.52
N ASP A 165 -10.35 3.15 10.32
CA ASP A 165 -10.95 1.84 10.06
C ASP A 165 -12.47 1.92 9.96
N SER A 166 -13.11 2.78 10.74
CA SER A 166 -14.57 2.99 10.64
C SER A 166 -15.04 3.64 9.32
N ALA A 167 -14.13 4.04 8.44
CA ALA A 167 -14.49 4.60 7.14
C ALA A 167 -14.84 3.54 6.10
N VAL A 168 -14.39 2.31 6.29
CA VAL A 168 -14.48 1.21 5.31
C VAL A 168 -14.95 -0.07 5.99
N MET A 169 -15.50 -0.98 5.19
CA MET A 169 -15.91 -2.32 5.61
C MET A 169 -14.79 -3.35 5.34
N MET A 170 -13.92 -3.05 4.37
CA MET A 170 -12.80 -3.92 4.02
C MET A 170 -11.75 -3.94 5.15
N PRO A 171 -11.13 -5.11 5.44
CA PRO A 171 -10.02 -5.19 6.36
C PRO A 171 -8.85 -4.30 5.92
N VAL A 172 -8.27 -3.55 6.87
CA VAL A 172 -7.09 -2.74 6.62
C VAL A 172 -5.88 -3.41 7.26
N HIS A 173 -4.96 -3.88 6.42
CA HIS A 173 -3.74 -4.56 6.82
C HIS A 173 -2.59 -3.54 6.93
N ARG A 174 -1.89 -3.57 8.07
CA ARG A 174 -0.76 -2.70 8.38
C ARG A 174 0.47 -3.54 8.71
N PRO A 175 1.17 -4.06 7.70
CA PRO A 175 2.30 -4.98 7.93
C PRO A 175 3.42 -4.38 8.78
N LEU A 176 3.53 -3.06 8.83
CA LEU A 176 4.57 -2.33 9.56
C LEU A 176 4.12 -1.85 10.94
N PHE A 177 2.92 -2.19 11.39
CA PHE A 177 2.25 -1.60 12.56
C PHE A 177 3.12 -1.53 13.82
N GLY A 178 3.92 -2.55 14.09
CA GLY A 178 4.75 -2.68 15.28
C GLY A 178 6.25 -2.51 15.03
N LEU A 179 6.66 -2.02 13.87
CA LEU A 179 8.06 -1.80 13.52
C LEU A 179 8.47 -0.36 13.80
N ASP A 180 9.74 -0.15 14.10
CA ASP A 180 10.35 1.17 14.08
C ASP A 180 10.82 1.51 12.66
N GLN A 181 11.02 2.82 12.38
CA GLN A 181 11.42 3.28 11.06
C GLN A 181 12.77 2.70 10.62
N ASP A 182 13.68 2.47 11.54
CA ASP A 182 15.00 1.84 11.29
C ASP A 182 14.87 0.35 10.89
N GLU A 183 13.74 -0.29 11.20
CA GLU A 183 13.46 -1.68 10.82
C GLU A 183 12.82 -1.80 9.44
N VAL A 184 12.33 -0.69 8.89
CA VAL A 184 11.67 -0.63 7.57
C VAL A 184 12.68 -0.41 6.44
N VAL A 185 13.88 0.09 6.74
CA VAL A 185 14.94 0.46 5.77
C VAL A 185 15.81 -0.73 5.36
#